data_29de84455b936cee6cfb7e1cf9c14761
#
_entry.id   29de84455b936cee6cfb7e1cf9c14761
#
_cell.length_a   1.000
_cell.length_b   1.000
_cell.length_c   1.000
_cell.angle_alpha   90.00
_cell.angle_beta   90.00
_cell.angle_gamma   90.00
#
_symmetry.space_group_name_H-M   'P 1'
#
loop_
_entity.id
_entity.type
_entity.pdbx_description
1 polymer ?
#
loop_
_entity_poly.entity_id
_entity_poly.type
_entity_poly.pdbx_seq_one_letter_code
_entity_poly.pdbx_strand_id
1 'polypeptide(L)'
;MEIFNTAPLSLPRLPDKARVTLLALGDVGSTLLMGLRLLGGDVISSIGICDVRDNVAARWEFELDQIAPPETEPLPEVDIIAPEQLFDGDVFLFCASRMVPDTSVTSGDVRMAQYGLNRELAALYARKAREARYRGLFCVVSDPVDPLCRAALRESALAPAQVRGFGLGVMHARAMYYAGKDGR
;
A
#
# COMPACT_ATOMS: atom_id res chain seq x y z
N MET A 1 13.12 12.21 -27.84
CA MET A 1 13.03 12.70 -26.44
C MET A 1 11.60 13.20 -26.28
N GLU A 2 10.70 12.34 -25.80
CA GLU A 2 9.31 12.73 -25.55
C GLU A 2 9.30 13.71 -24.38
N ILE A 3 8.84 14.92 -24.65
CA ILE A 3 8.62 15.94 -23.63
C ILE A 3 7.48 15.42 -22.76
N PHE A 4 7.76 15.15 -21.49
CA PHE A 4 6.73 14.76 -20.52
C PHE A 4 5.62 15.81 -20.53
N ASN A 5 4.42 15.37 -20.89
CA ASN A 5 3.24 16.22 -20.83
C ASN A 5 3.01 16.63 -19.36
N THR A 6 3.27 17.87 -19.04
CA THR A 6 3.16 18.46 -17.69
C THR A 6 1.74 18.90 -17.35
N ALA A 7 0.72 18.44 -18.09
CA ALA A 7 -0.66 18.69 -17.68
C ALA A 7 -0.88 18.18 -16.24
N PRO A 8 -1.49 18.97 -15.36
CA PRO A 8 -1.73 18.55 -13.99
C PRO A 8 -2.55 17.26 -13.98
N LEU A 9 -2.00 16.22 -13.36
CA LEU A 9 -2.71 14.96 -13.17
C LEU A 9 -3.93 15.23 -12.27
N SER A 10 -5.13 15.12 -12.81
CA SER A 10 -6.33 15.20 -12.00
C SER A 10 -6.41 13.94 -11.12
N LEU A 11 -6.30 14.10 -9.82
CA LEU A 11 -6.50 13.03 -8.85
C LEU A 11 -7.98 12.60 -8.86
N PRO A 12 -8.26 11.30 -8.63
CA PRO A 12 -9.63 10.88 -8.35
C PRO A 12 -10.15 11.65 -7.14
N ARG A 13 -11.42 12.03 -7.19
CA ARG A 13 -12.07 12.69 -6.06
C ARG A 13 -12.36 11.63 -5.01
N LEU A 14 -11.72 11.74 -3.86
CA LEU A 14 -12.00 10.90 -2.70
C LEU A 14 -13.09 11.54 -1.83
N PRO A 15 -13.88 10.76 -1.09
CA PRO A 15 -14.77 11.28 -0.06
C PRO A 15 -13.97 11.92 1.09
N ASP A 16 -14.64 12.71 1.94
CA ASP A 16 -14.01 13.35 3.09
C ASP A 16 -13.38 12.31 4.04
N LYS A 17 -14.05 11.17 4.22
CA LYS A 17 -13.51 9.98 4.89
C LYS A 17 -13.52 8.81 3.93
N ALA A 18 -12.34 8.37 3.54
CA ALA A 18 -12.15 7.28 2.58
C ALA A 18 -12.22 5.90 3.25
N ARG A 19 -12.82 4.92 2.56
CA ARG A 19 -12.63 3.52 2.90
C ARG A 19 -11.31 3.03 2.31
N VAL A 20 -10.44 2.51 3.18
CA VAL A 20 -9.12 1.96 2.80
C VAL A 20 -9.20 0.44 2.81
N THR A 21 -8.64 -0.22 1.80
CA THR A 21 -8.45 -1.68 1.78
C THR A 21 -6.97 -2.01 1.71
N LEU A 22 -6.51 -2.98 2.51
CA LEU A 22 -5.10 -3.33 2.63
C LEU A 22 -4.89 -4.82 2.37
N LEU A 23 -4.00 -5.13 1.44
CA LEU A 23 -3.61 -6.48 1.08
C LEU A 23 -2.24 -6.83 1.68
N ALA A 24 -2.22 -7.90 2.45
CA ALA A 24 -1.09 -8.52 3.13
C ALA A 24 -0.57 -7.77 4.38
N LEU A 25 -0.54 -8.52 5.47
CA LEU A 25 -0.20 -8.08 6.82
C LEU A 25 1.18 -8.63 7.26
N GLY A 26 2.17 -8.54 6.36
CA GLY A 26 3.58 -8.68 6.71
C GLY A 26 4.09 -7.48 7.50
N ASP A 27 5.40 -7.37 7.72
CA ASP A 27 5.99 -6.29 8.54
C ASP A 27 5.57 -4.89 8.08
N VAL A 28 5.60 -4.64 6.78
CA VAL A 28 5.20 -3.34 6.21
C VAL A 28 3.70 -3.12 6.32
N GLY A 29 2.89 -4.11 5.92
CA GLY A 29 1.43 -3.97 5.92
C GLY A 29 0.86 -3.82 7.32
N SER A 30 1.35 -4.57 8.30
CA SER A 30 0.90 -4.46 9.70
C SER A 30 1.33 -3.14 10.35
N THR A 31 2.55 -2.68 10.08
CA THR A 31 3.00 -1.36 10.56
C THR A 31 2.16 -0.23 9.96
N LEU A 32 1.88 -0.31 8.65
CA LEU A 32 1.01 0.66 7.98
C LEU A 32 -0.41 0.62 8.55
N LEU A 33 -0.98 -0.57 8.75
CA LEU A 33 -2.30 -0.76 9.35
C LEU A 33 -2.40 -0.09 10.73
N MET A 34 -1.41 -0.29 11.61
CA MET A 34 -1.36 0.38 12.91
C MET A 34 -1.36 1.91 12.76
N GLY A 35 -0.52 2.44 11.85
CA GLY A 35 -0.47 3.87 11.59
C GLY A 35 -1.80 4.44 11.09
N LEU A 36 -2.46 3.76 10.16
CA LEU A 36 -3.76 4.16 9.62
C LEU A 36 -4.86 4.13 10.69
N ARG A 37 -4.88 3.08 11.53
CA ARG A 37 -5.84 2.96 12.63
C ARG A 37 -5.68 4.08 13.65
N LEU A 38 -4.43 4.38 14.07
CA LEU A 38 -4.16 5.33 15.15
C LEU A 38 -4.20 6.80 14.71
N LEU A 39 -3.89 7.08 13.44
CA LEU A 39 -3.71 8.45 12.95
C LEU A 39 -4.71 8.85 11.86
N GLY A 40 -5.54 7.92 11.40
CA GLY A 40 -6.41 8.13 10.24
C GLY A 40 -7.83 8.62 10.55
N GLY A 41 -8.19 8.82 11.81
CA GLY A 41 -9.58 9.07 12.24
C GLY A 41 -10.28 10.25 11.55
N ASP A 42 -9.52 11.24 11.12
CA ASP A 42 -10.07 12.42 10.43
C ASP A 42 -10.42 12.15 8.95
N VAL A 43 -9.69 11.23 8.30
CA VAL A 43 -9.74 11.04 6.84
C VAL A 43 -10.09 9.63 6.41
N ILE A 44 -10.16 8.67 7.34
CA ILE A 44 -10.50 7.27 7.07
C ILE A 44 -11.80 6.91 7.78
N SER A 45 -12.74 6.34 7.03
CA SER A 45 -14.01 5.83 7.58
C SER A 45 -13.88 4.41 8.13
N SER A 46 -13.20 3.54 7.40
CA SER A 46 -12.97 2.13 7.77
C SER A 46 -11.78 1.55 7.03
N ILE A 47 -11.19 0.48 7.57
CA ILE A 47 -10.04 -0.23 7.00
C ILE A 47 -10.39 -1.69 6.81
N GLY A 48 -10.53 -2.12 5.55
CA GLY A 48 -10.70 -3.53 5.20
C GLY A 48 -9.34 -4.21 5.06
N ILE A 49 -9.09 -5.30 5.77
CA ILE A 49 -7.83 -6.05 5.71
C ILE A 49 -8.01 -7.43 5.08
N CYS A 50 -7.05 -7.84 4.26
CA CYS A 50 -7.00 -9.14 3.61
C CYS A 50 -5.58 -9.72 3.67
N ASP A 51 -5.41 -10.91 4.19
CA ASP A 51 -4.16 -11.69 4.16
C ASP A 51 -4.47 -13.12 3.73
N VAL A 52 -3.53 -13.80 3.11
CA VAL A 52 -3.66 -15.22 2.75
C VAL A 52 -3.67 -16.15 3.97
N ARG A 53 -3.30 -15.63 5.13
CA ARG A 53 -3.30 -16.33 6.41
C ARG A 53 -4.43 -15.79 7.28
N ASP A 54 -5.52 -16.51 7.37
CA ASP A 54 -6.71 -16.10 8.13
C ASP A 54 -6.40 -15.74 9.59
N ASN A 55 -5.51 -16.51 10.24
CA ASN A 55 -5.10 -16.26 11.62
C ASN A 55 -4.33 -14.93 11.81
N VAL A 56 -3.66 -14.45 10.78
CA VAL A 56 -2.96 -13.15 10.82
C VAL A 56 -3.97 -12.01 10.74
N ALA A 57 -4.92 -12.10 9.80
CA ALA A 57 -5.99 -11.11 9.68
C ALA A 57 -6.83 -11.04 10.95
N ALA A 58 -7.27 -12.20 11.50
CA ALA A 58 -8.05 -12.28 12.72
C ALA A 58 -7.31 -11.69 13.93
N ARG A 59 -6.00 -11.94 14.05
CA ARG A 59 -5.18 -11.36 15.10
C ARG A 59 -5.17 -9.83 15.02
N TRP A 60 -4.92 -9.26 13.84
CA TRP A 60 -4.79 -7.81 13.69
C TRP A 60 -6.12 -7.07 13.89
N GLU A 61 -7.23 -7.61 13.38
CA GLU A 61 -8.57 -7.09 13.66
C GLU A 61 -8.81 -7.07 15.17
N PHE A 62 -8.66 -8.22 15.83
CA PHE A 62 -8.89 -8.37 17.27
C PHE A 62 -8.03 -7.43 18.12
N GLU A 63 -6.72 -7.31 17.82
CA GLU A 63 -5.82 -6.45 18.60
C GLU A 63 -6.12 -4.95 18.39
N LEU A 64 -6.42 -4.54 17.16
CA LEU A 64 -6.63 -3.12 16.85
C LEU A 64 -7.99 -2.61 17.29
N ASP A 65 -9.02 -3.42 17.24
CA ASP A 65 -10.36 -2.98 17.67
C ASP A 65 -10.52 -2.92 19.19
N GLN A 66 -9.58 -3.52 19.95
CA GLN A 66 -9.49 -3.33 21.41
C GLN A 66 -8.82 -2.00 21.83
N ILE A 67 -8.23 -1.27 20.90
CA ILE A 67 -7.66 0.06 21.20
C ILE A 67 -8.82 1.03 21.41
N ALA A 68 -8.97 1.48 22.66
CA ALA A 68 -9.98 2.48 22.99
C ALA A 68 -9.66 3.82 22.26
N PRO A 69 -10.64 4.39 21.55
CA PRO A 69 -10.43 5.71 20.93
C PRO A 69 -10.25 6.78 22.01
N PRO A 70 -9.46 7.83 21.73
CA PRO A 70 -9.48 9.04 22.55
C PRO A 70 -10.92 9.61 22.59
N GLU A 71 -11.28 10.30 23.70
CA GLU A 71 -12.64 10.84 23.87
C GLU A 71 -13.11 11.76 22.74
N THR A 72 -12.16 12.37 22.02
CA THR A 72 -12.41 13.41 21.01
C THR A 72 -12.27 12.94 19.56
N GLU A 73 -11.70 11.76 19.29
CA GLU A 73 -11.37 11.33 17.92
C GLU A 73 -11.74 9.85 17.71
N PRO A 74 -12.76 9.57 16.89
CA PRO A 74 -13.08 8.19 16.55
C PRO A 74 -11.96 7.56 15.71
N LEU A 75 -11.55 6.35 16.05
CA LEU A 75 -10.63 5.56 15.24
C LEU A 75 -11.41 4.81 14.14
N PRO A 76 -10.85 4.67 12.91
CA PRO A 76 -11.52 3.90 11.86
C PRO A 76 -11.59 2.41 12.24
N GLU A 77 -12.75 1.78 12.08
CA GLU A 77 -12.95 0.35 12.31
C GLU A 77 -12.09 -0.49 11.38
N VAL A 78 -11.66 -1.68 11.86
CA VAL A 78 -10.86 -2.63 11.09
C VAL A 78 -11.67 -3.89 10.85
N ASP A 79 -11.97 -4.21 9.59
CA ASP A 79 -12.76 -5.36 9.20
C ASP A 79 -11.95 -6.34 8.36
N ILE A 80 -12.08 -7.65 8.60
CA ILE A 80 -11.59 -8.66 7.67
C ILE A 80 -12.50 -8.69 6.45
N ILE A 81 -11.92 -8.56 5.27
CA ILE A 81 -12.64 -8.58 4.01
C ILE A 81 -12.22 -9.75 3.11
N ALA A 82 -13.14 -10.24 2.30
CA ALA A 82 -12.83 -11.22 1.28
C ALA A 82 -11.96 -10.62 0.15
N PRO A 83 -11.14 -11.42 -0.55
CA PRO A 83 -10.29 -10.93 -1.64
C PRO A 83 -11.05 -10.22 -2.77
N GLU A 84 -12.31 -10.55 -2.97
CA GLU A 84 -13.20 -9.94 -3.95
C GLU A 84 -13.58 -8.50 -3.59
N GLN A 85 -13.57 -8.17 -2.29
CA GLN A 85 -13.94 -6.86 -1.76
C GLN A 85 -12.78 -5.87 -1.69
N LEU A 86 -11.56 -6.26 -2.10
CA LEU A 86 -10.38 -5.40 -2.06
C LEU A 86 -10.55 -4.12 -2.88
N PHE A 87 -11.40 -4.14 -3.91
CA PHE A 87 -11.66 -3.00 -4.79
C PHE A 87 -13.00 -2.31 -4.55
N ASP A 88 -13.64 -2.58 -3.40
CA ASP A 88 -14.87 -1.89 -2.97
C ASP A 88 -14.57 -0.60 -2.19
N GLY A 89 -13.29 -0.36 -1.85
CA GLY A 89 -12.84 0.84 -1.14
C GLY A 89 -12.41 1.97 -2.09
N ASP A 90 -12.12 3.13 -1.51
CA ASP A 90 -11.62 4.31 -2.23
C ASP A 90 -10.12 4.26 -2.44
N VAL A 91 -9.39 3.60 -1.53
CA VAL A 91 -7.92 3.47 -1.56
C VAL A 91 -7.55 2.02 -1.33
N PHE A 92 -6.89 1.41 -2.31
CA PHE A 92 -6.34 0.06 -2.19
C PHE A 92 -4.83 0.11 -1.95
N LEU A 93 -4.36 -0.52 -0.88
CA LEU A 93 -2.95 -0.58 -0.47
C LEU A 93 -2.37 -1.97 -0.77
N PHE A 94 -1.48 -2.02 -1.74
CA PHE A 94 -0.77 -3.23 -2.14
C PHE A 94 0.54 -3.36 -1.34
N CYS A 95 0.52 -4.14 -0.25
CA CYS A 95 1.68 -4.42 0.61
C CYS A 95 2.24 -5.84 0.40
N ALA A 96 1.64 -6.62 -0.50
CA ALA A 96 2.00 -8.02 -0.72
C ALA A 96 3.38 -8.19 -1.37
N SER A 97 4.17 -9.13 -0.86
CA SER A 97 5.44 -9.54 -1.41
C SER A 97 5.59 -11.06 -1.37
N ARG A 98 6.07 -11.67 -2.44
CA ARG A 98 6.39 -13.10 -2.47
C ARG A 98 7.73 -13.44 -1.84
N MET A 99 8.64 -12.48 -1.84
CA MET A 99 9.99 -12.69 -1.30
C MET A 99 10.54 -11.37 -0.75
N VAL A 100 11.01 -11.43 0.47
CA VAL A 100 11.94 -10.44 1.03
C VAL A 100 13.32 -11.09 0.96
N PRO A 101 14.29 -10.52 0.24
CA PRO A 101 15.63 -11.09 0.17
C PRO A 101 16.27 -11.17 1.54
N ASP A 102 16.97 -12.26 1.82
CA ASP A 102 17.77 -12.39 3.04
C ASP A 102 18.88 -11.31 3.05
N THR A 103 19.10 -10.70 4.18
CA THR A 103 20.14 -9.66 4.36
C THR A 103 21.56 -10.19 4.14
N SER A 104 21.75 -11.51 4.13
CA SER A 104 23.02 -12.18 3.83
C SER A 104 23.34 -12.25 2.33
N VAL A 105 22.37 -12.01 1.45
CA VAL A 105 22.58 -12.01 0.00
C VAL A 105 23.28 -10.72 -0.42
N THR A 106 24.60 -10.79 -0.58
CA THR A 106 25.47 -9.66 -0.95
C THR A 106 25.87 -9.65 -2.43
N SER A 107 25.49 -10.67 -3.20
CA SER A 107 25.85 -10.82 -4.62
C SER A 107 24.62 -10.84 -5.54
N GLY A 108 24.71 -10.15 -6.66
CA GLY A 108 23.65 -10.04 -7.66
C GLY A 108 22.70 -8.83 -7.45
N ASP A 109 21.85 -8.57 -8.44
CA ASP A 109 20.83 -7.52 -8.33
C ASP A 109 19.60 -8.07 -7.58
N VAL A 110 19.68 -8.03 -6.26
CA VAL A 110 18.64 -8.50 -5.32
C VAL A 110 17.29 -7.82 -5.61
N ARG A 111 17.30 -6.55 -6.01
CA ARG A 111 16.07 -5.80 -6.35
C ARG A 111 15.43 -6.31 -7.62
N MET A 112 16.21 -6.71 -8.62
CA MET A 112 15.67 -7.26 -9.86
C MET A 112 15.13 -8.67 -9.67
N ALA A 113 15.74 -9.50 -8.82
CA ALA A 113 15.18 -10.80 -8.44
C ALA A 113 13.84 -10.65 -7.71
N GLN A 114 13.78 -9.76 -6.75
CA GLN A 114 12.55 -9.41 -6.02
C GLN A 114 11.48 -8.87 -6.97
N TYR A 115 11.86 -8.02 -7.92
CA TYR A 115 10.94 -7.48 -8.92
C TYR A 115 10.28 -8.57 -9.76
N GLY A 116 11.03 -9.57 -10.23
CA GLY A 116 10.49 -10.66 -11.04
C GLY A 116 9.31 -11.35 -10.37
N LEU A 117 9.43 -11.67 -9.09
CA LEU A 117 8.41 -12.36 -8.30
C LEU A 117 7.24 -11.43 -7.93
N ASN A 118 7.52 -10.21 -7.51
CA ASN A 118 6.50 -9.27 -7.06
C ASN A 118 5.73 -8.65 -8.24
N ARG A 119 6.34 -8.54 -9.43
CA ARG A 119 5.70 -8.06 -10.64
C ARG A 119 4.47 -8.88 -11.00
N GLU A 120 4.56 -10.22 -10.97
CA GLU A 120 3.44 -11.08 -11.31
C GLU A 120 2.28 -10.90 -10.33
N LEU A 121 2.60 -10.73 -9.04
CA LEU A 121 1.62 -10.49 -8.01
C LEU A 121 0.94 -9.13 -8.20
N ALA A 122 1.70 -8.07 -8.42
CA ALA A 122 1.16 -6.74 -8.70
C ALA A 122 0.30 -6.73 -9.98
N ALA A 123 0.74 -7.42 -11.03
CA ALA A 123 -0.02 -7.58 -12.27
C ALA A 123 -1.35 -8.34 -12.06
N LEU A 124 -1.35 -9.37 -11.21
CA LEU A 124 -2.56 -10.12 -10.87
C LEU A 124 -3.61 -9.19 -10.22
N TYR A 125 -3.21 -8.44 -9.19
CA TYR A 125 -4.15 -7.53 -8.51
C TYR A 125 -4.54 -6.33 -9.37
N ALA A 126 -3.65 -5.86 -10.25
CA ALA A 126 -3.98 -4.84 -11.24
C ALA A 126 -5.05 -5.32 -12.24
N ARG A 127 -4.99 -6.58 -12.69
CA ARG A 127 -6.06 -7.17 -13.53
C ARG A 127 -7.37 -7.30 -12.76
N LYS A 128 -7.34 -7.73 -11.50
CA LYS A 128 -8.53 -7.76 -10.63
C LYS A 128 -9.15 -6.36 -10.46
N ALA A 129 -8.33 -5.33 -10.29
CA ALA A 129 -8.81 -3.94 -10.23
C ALA A 129 -9.52 -3.53 -11.54
N ARG A 130 -8.99 -3.93 -12.70
CA ARG A 130 -9.62 -3.71 -14.00
C ARG A 130 -10.96 -4.44 -14.12
N GLU A 131 -11.01 -5.71 -13.73
CA GLU A 131 -12.22 -6.52 -13.75
C GLU A 131 -13.32 -5.94 -12.85
N ALA A 132 -12.93 -5.45 -11.67
CA ALA A 132 -13.80 -4.73 -10.74
C ALA A 132 -14.18 -3.32 -11.22
N ARG A 133 -13.62 -2.82 -12.33
CA ARG A 133 -13.77 -1.43 -12.81
C ARG A 133 -13.43 -0.41 -11.73
N TYR A 134 -12.37 -0.68 -10.98
CA TYR A 134 -11.94 0.13 -9.85
C TYR A 134 -11.72 1.59 -10.27
N ARG A 135 -12.17 2.53 -9.42
CA ARG A 135 -12.06 3.97 -9.68
C ARG A 135 -11.28 4.72 -8.62
N GLY A 136 -10.88 4.06 -7.55
CA GLY A 136 -10.11 4.62 -6.45
C GLY A 136 -8.60 4.71 -6.76
N LEU A 137 -7.82 4.87 -5.70
CA LEU A 137 -6.35 4.90 -5.76
C LEU A 137 -5.77 3.51 -5.56
N PHE A 138 -4.93 3.07 -6.49
CA PHE A 138 -4.11 1.87 -6.38
C PHE A 138 -2.72 2.26 -5.86
N CYS A 139 -2.46 1.99 -4.60
CA CYS A 139 -1.26 2.41 -3.89
C CYS A 139 -0.28 1.24 -3.72
N VAL A 140 0.89 1.33 -4.32
CA VAL A 140 1.96 0.33 -4.22
C VAL A 140 2.88 0.71 -3.07
N VAL A 141 2.98 -0.16 -2.06
CA VAL A 141 3.85 -0.02 -0.89
C VAL A 141 4.96 -1.08 -0.90
N SER A 142 4.80 -2.10 -1.71
CA SER A 142 5.77 -3.20 -1.90
C SER A 142 6.97 -2.79 -2.74
N ASP A 143 8.13 -3.38 -2.46
CA ASP A 143 9.37 -3.15 -3.22
C ASP A 143 9.54 -4.12 -4.42
N PRO A 144 10.21 -3.63 -5.49
CA PRO A 144 10.63 -2.26 -5.78
C PRO A 144 9.47 -1.40 -6.29
N VAL A 145 9.19 -0.28 -5.65
CA VAL A 145 7.96 0.52 -5.83
C VAL A 145 7.75 0.98 -7.27
N ASP A 146 8.70 1.68 -7.87
CA ASP A 146 8.51 2.30 -9.20
C ASP A 146 8.28 1.27 -10.32
N PRO A 147 9.05 0.18 -10.43
CA PRO A 147 8.78 -0.87 -11.39
C PRO A 147 7.44 -1.56 -11.17
N LEU A 148 7.00 -1.75 -9.90
CA LEU A 148 5.69 -2.34 -9.59
C LEU A 148 4.54 -1.39 -9.94
N CYS A 149 4.69 -0.07 -9.73
CA CYS A 149 3.72 0.93 -10.21
C CYS A 149 3.55 0.87 -11.73
N ARG A 150 4.65 0.73 -12.49
CA ARG A 150 4.58 0.55 -13.94
C ARG A 150 3.87 -0.74 -14.33
N ALA A 151 4.11 -1.83 -13.63
CA ALA A 151 3.42 -3.11 -13.87
C ALA A 151 1.91 -2.98 -13.58
N ALA A 152 1.56 -2.39 -12.44
CA ALA A 152 0.17 -2.13 -12.08
C ALA A 152 -0.55 -1.24 -13.10
N LEU A 153 0.08 -0.14 -13.53
CA LEU A 153 -0.49 0.77 -14.52
C LEU A 153 -0.78 0.09 -15.87
N ARG A 154 0.12 -0.77 -16.33
CA ARG A 154 -0.04 -1.51 -17.60
C ARG A 154 -1.21 -2.48 -17.60
N GLU A 155 -1.48 -3.10 -16.46
CA GLU A 155 -2.45 -4.20 -16.35
C GLU A 155 -3.82 -3.74 -15.83
N SER A 156 -3.90 -2.62 -15.11
CA SER A 156 -5.13 -2.18 -14.43
C SER A 156 -6.09 -1.40 -15.30
N ALA A 157 -5.65 -0.81 -16.40
CA ALA A 157 -6.37 0.20 -17.17
C ALA A 157 -6.76 1.47 -16.36
N LEU A 158 -6.12 1.69 -15.21
CA LEU A 158 -6.28 2.91 -14.42
C LEU A 158 -5.58 4.09 -15.07
N ALA A 159 -6.06 5.30 -14.82
CA ALA A 159 -5.34 6.50 -15.21
C ALA A 159 -4.02 6.62 -14.40
N PRO A 160 -2.96 7.23 -14.97
CA PRO A 160 -1.68 7.41 -14.25
C PRO A 160 -1.83 8.09 -12.89
N ALA A 161 -2.81 9.00 -12.75
CA ALA A 161 -3.11 9.67 -11.50
C ALA A 161 -3.66 8.74 -10.40
N GLN A 162 -4.20 7.58 -10.76
CA GLN A 162 -4.76 6.61 -9.80
C GLN A 162 -3.73 5.64 -9.24
N VAL A 163 -2.55 5.51 -9.88
CA VAL A 163 -1.49 4.62 -9.40
C VAL A 163 -0.46 5.44 -8.63
N ARG A 164 -0.24 5.11 -7.37
CA ARG A 164 0.68 5.79 -6.47
C ARG A 164 1.69 4.82 -5.88
N GLY A 165 2.95 5.26 -5.77
CA GLY A 165 4.03 4.51 -5.13
C GLY A 165 4.50 5.19 -3.85
N PHE A 166 4.70 4.40 -2.80
CA PHE A 166 5.18 4.86 -1.50
C PHE A 166 6.51 4.18 -1.16
N GLY A 167 7.62 4.88 -1.27
CA GLY A 167 8.97 4.34 -1.01
C GLY A 167 10.02 5.43 -0.82
N LEU A 168 9.89 6.57 -1.49
CA LEU A 168 10.87 7.66 -1.43
C LEU A 168 10.99 8.27 -0.03
N GLY A 169 9.91 8.32 0.75
CA GLY A 169 9.91 8.82 2.12
C GLY A 169 10.89 8.08 3.02
N VAL A 170 10.97 6.76 2.89
CA VAL A 170 11.91 5.92 3.65
C VAL A 170 13.36 6.25 3.30
N MET A 171 13.66 6.45 2.01
CA MET A 171 15.02 6.82 1.56
C MET A 171 15.42 8.20 2.06
N HIS A 172 14.50 9.15 2.02
CA HIS A 172 14.71 10.50 2.57
C HIS A 172 14.98 10.46 4.08
N ALA A 173 14.13 9.78 4.84
CA ALA A 173 14.28 9.62 6.29
C ALA A 173 15.61 8.96 6.67
N ARG A 174 16.04 7.94 5.90
CA ARG A 174 17.35 7.29 6.08
C ARG A 174 18.50 8.23 5.81
N ALA A 175 18.43 9.04 4.75
CA ALA A 175 19.45 10.04 4.44
C ALA A 175 19.55 11.08 5.56
N MET A 176 18.43 11.58 6.07
CA MET A 176 18.38 12.52 7.20
C MET A 176 18.99 11.91 8.47
N TYR A 177 18.69 10.64 8.76
CA TYR A 177 19.23 9.94 9.92
C TYR A 177 20.78 9.86 9.87
N TYR A 178 21.35 9.51 8.72
CA TYR A 178 22.81 9.43 8.58
C TYR A 178 23.46 10.82 8.56
N ALA A 179 22.85 11.80 7.91
CA ALA A 179 23.36 13.18 7.95
C ALA A 179 23.41 13.72 9.38
N GLY A 180 22.39 13.44 10.20
CA GLY A 180 22.39 13.82 11.62
C GLY A 180 23.50 13.14 12.44
N LYS A 181 23.86 11.87 12.10
CA LYS A 181 24.98 11.19 12.75
C LYS A 181 26.35 11.77 12.37
N ASP A 182 26.49 12.24 11.15
CA ASP A 182 27.75 12.84 10.64
C ASP A 182 27.89 14.31 11.03
N GLY A 183 26.93 14.91 11.75
CA GLY A 183 26.95 16.30 12.16
C GLY A 183 26.77 17.30 11.01
N ARG A 184 26.14 16.90 9.93
CA ARG A 184 25.87 17.69 8.72
C ARG A 184 24.43 18.17 8.64
#